data_1628c8830e06768eb08c5092d5265175
#
_entry.id   1628c8830e06768eb08c5092d5265175
#
_cell.length_a   1.000
_cell.length_b   1.000
_cell.length_c   1.000
_cell.angle_alpha   90.00
_cell.angle_beta   90.00
_cell.angle_gamma   90.00
#
_symmetry.space_group_name_H-M   'P 1'
#
loop_
_entity.id
_entity.type
_entity.pdbx_description
1 polymer ?
#
loop_
_entity_poly.entity_id
_entity_poly.type
_entity_poly.pdbx_seq_one_letter_code
_entity_poly.pdbx_strand_id
1 'polypeptide(L)'
;MRRFLDGLVFTVAAFLMSAAVAATPLSSAQVENYIASFAEAQTFAEENPLKQKGIDRDRPLVSSVDLLAKDSLHYQGLSKIAQKYHFRNLEQWADVGDRVMNAYFIAKEGSSLEFIKRHYEEAEARINNNPDYSKQFKKDLLAGMEKGYLRNVKKTQNAQPDLPAVTDLMDQIAPLYK
;
A
#
# COMPACT_ATOMS: atom_id res chain seq x y z
N MET A 1 -68.47 -11.80 -13.95
CA MET A 1 -67.75 -10.52 -13.65
C MET A 1 -66.87 -10.74 -12.43
N ARG A 2 -65.59 -11.00 -12.62
CA ARG A 2 -64.59 -11.04 -11.54
C ARG A 2 -63.38 -10.25 -12.02
N ARG A 3 -63.13 -9.11 -11.37
CA ARG A 3 -61.97 -8.23 -11.61
C ARG A 3 -60.79 -8.81 -10.83
N PHE A 4 -59.74 -9.20 -11.51
CA PHE A 4 -58.46 -9.49 -10.93
C PHE A 4 -57.66 -8.18 -10.83
N LEU A 5 -57.36 -7.77 -9.63
CA LEU A 5 -56.44 -6.70 -9.32
C LEU A 5 -55.05 -7.32 -9.22
N ASP A 6 -54.24 -7.11 -10.25
CA ASP A 6 -52.79 -7.47 -10.22
C ASP A 6 -52.06 -6.46 -9.37
N GLY A 7 -51.61 -6.91 -8.20
CA GLY A 7 -50.76 -6.16 -7.31
C GLY A 7 -49.31 -6.12 -7.84
N LEU A 8 -48.89 -4.95 -8.29
CA LEU A 8 -47.52 -4.68 -8.70
C LEU A 8 -46.64 -4.56 -7.44
N VAL A 9 -45.89 -5.61 -7.12
CA VAL A 9 -44.89 -5.58 -6.05
C VAL A 9 -43.64 -4.88 -6.57
N PHE A 10 -43.46 -3.62 -6.19
CA PHE A 10 -42.21 -2.90 -6.39
C PHE A 10 -41.14 -3.41 -5.38
N THR A 11 -40.27 -4.28 -5.88
CA THR A 11 -39.07 -4.69 -5.13
C THR A 11 -38.03 -3.56 -5.23
N VAL A 12 -37.96 -2.72 -4.21
CA VAL A 12 -36.87 -1.74 -4.08
C VAL A 12 -35.60 -2.51 -3.70
N ALA A 13 -34.80 -2.79 -4.71
CA ALA A 13 -33.44 -3.29 -4.49
C ALA A 13 -32.60 -2.15 -3.87
N ALA A 14 -32.45 -2.16 -2.56
CA ALA A 14 -31.51 -1.31 -1.86
C ALA A 14 -30.10 -1.72 -2.27
N PHE A 15 -29.49 -1.02 -3.20
CA PHE A 15 -28.07 -1.06 -3.46
C PHE A 15 -27.35 -0.52 -2.22
N LEU A 16 -26.92 -1.40 -1.33
CA LEU A 16 -25.92 -1.10 -0.34
C LEU A 16 -24.61 -0.86 -1.09
N MET A 17 -24.38 0.39 -1.48
CA MET A 17 -23.04 0.85 -1.83
C MET A 17 -22.19 0.69 -0.57
N SER A 18 -21.42 -0.39 -0.48
CA SER A 18 -20.31 -0.47 0.45
C SER A 18 -19.33 0.63 0.04
N ALA A 19 -19.47 1.80 0.66
CA ALA A 19 -18.44 2.82 0.62
C ALA A 19 -17.20 2.14 1.19
N ALA A 20 -16.23 1.84 0.33
CA ALA A 20 -14.90 1.49 0.78
C ALA A 20 -14.48 2.64 1.71
N VAL A 21 -14.33 2.35 3.00
CA VAL A 21 -13.85 3.35 3.97
C VAL A 21 -12.43 3.69 3.49
N ALA A 22 -12.32 4.81 2.78
CA ALA A 22 -11.02 5.33 2.40
C ALA A 22 -10.22 5.53 3.69
N ALA A 23 -9.02 4.98 3.74
CA ALA A 23 -8.15 5.17 4.90
C ALA A 23 -7.99 6.67 5.15
N THR A 24 -8.13 7.10 6.40
CA THR A 24 -7.88 8.50 6.78
C THR A 24 -6.48 8.90 6.31
N PRO A 25 -6.31 10.03 5.60
CA PRO A 25 -5.00 10.51 5.19
C PRO A 25 -4.03 10.62 6.36
N LEU A 26 -2.76 10.37 6.12
CA LEU A 26 -1.71 10.64 7.12
C LEU A 26 -1.65 12.15 7.42
N SER A 27 -1.49 12.49 8.69
CA SER A 27 -1.14 13.84 9.09
C SER A 27 0.38 14.03 9.05
N SER A 28 0.87 15.26 8.85
CA SER A 28 2.30 15.59 8.95
C SER A 28 2.90 15.14 10.28
N ALA A 29 2.17 15.31 11.40
CA ALA A 29 2.61 14.85 12.70
C ALA A 29 2.83 13.33 12.79
N GLN A 30 2.01 12.51 12.11
CA GLN A 30 2.24 11.07 12.06
C GLN A 30 3.48 10.72 11.25
N VAL A 31 3.74 11.43 10.15
CA VAL A 31 4.94 11.25 9.33
C VAL A 31 6.19 11.67 10.11
N GLU A 32 6.17 12.83 10.78
CA GLU A 32 7.26 13.34 11.63
C GLU A 32 7.57 12.36 12.77
N ASN A 33 6.55 11.86 13.48
CA ASN A 33 6.70 10.88 14.54
C ASN A 33 7.33 9.57 14.02
N TYR A 34 6.94 9.13 12.81
CA TYR A 34 7.53 7.96 12.18
C TYR A 34 9.01 8.18 11.86
N ILE A 35 9.36 9.31 11.23
CA ILE A 35 10.74 9.69 10.92
C ILE A 35 11.57 9.69 12.19
N ALA A 36 11.10 10.36 13.26
CA ALA A 36 11.81 10.46 14.53
C ALA A 36 12.01 9.09 15.22
N SER A 37 11.08 8.17 15.07
CA SER A 37 11.15 6.82 15.67
C SER A 37 12.05 5.85 14.90
N PHE A 38 12.28 6.11 13.60
CA PHE A 38 12.89 5.13 12.69
C PHE A 38 14.33 4.76 13.11
N ALA A 39 15.15 5.73 13.44
CA ALA A 39 16.54 5.49 13.83
C ALA A 39 16.64 4.61 15.09
N GLU A 40 15.78 4.83 16.08
CA GLU A 40 15.75 4.02 17.31
C GLU A 40 15.24 2.60 17.02
N ALA A 41 14.21 2.49 16.18
CA ALA A 41 13.69 1.17 15.76
C ALA A 41 14.73 0.38 14.94
N GLN A 42 15.49 1.06 14.08
CA GLN A 42 16.57 0.45 13.31
C GLN A 42 17.68 -0.04 14.23
N THR A 43 18.17 0.80 15.15
CA THR A 43 19.18 0.41 16.13
C THR A 43 18.74 -0.80 16.94
N PHE A 44 17.47 -0.80 17.42
CA PHE A 44 16.92 -1.94 18.16
C PHE A 44 16.93 -3.22 17.30
N ALA A 45 16.57 -3.13 16.02
CA ALA A 45 16.55 -4.28 15.13
C ALA A 45 17.97 -4.80 14.80
N GLU A 46 18.97 -3.93 14.70
CA GLU A 46 20.38 -4.28 14.52
C GLU A 46 20.96 -4.99 15.74
N GLU A 47 20.63 -4.52 16.95
CA GLU A 47 21.05 -5.13 18.21
C GLU A 47 20.33 -6.48 18.49
N ASN A 48 19.13 -6.66 17.93
CA ASN A 48 18.29 -7.84 18.10
C ASN A 48 17.93 -8.44 16.73
N PRO A 49 18.88 -9.04 16.00
CA PRO A 49 18.63 -9.52 14.66
C PRO A 49 17.60 -10.65 14.63
N LEU A 50 16.61 -10.52 13.75
CA LEU A 50 15.52 -11.48 13.56
C LEU A 50 15.48 -11.94 12.12
N LYS A 51 15.48 -13.26 11.92
CA LYS A 51 15.28 -13.84 10.59
C LYS A 51 13.82 -14.16 10.37
N GLN A 52 13.15 -13.36 9.56
CA GLN A 52 11.77 -13.59 9.17
C GLN A 52 11.69 -14.10 7.72
N LYS A 53 10.67 -14.93 7.44
CA LYS A 53 10.33 -15.40 6.09
C LYS A 53 8.86 -15.09 5.83
N GLY A 54 8.53 -14.89 4.56
CA GLY A 54 7.13 -14.65 4.17
C GLY A 54 6.68 -13.19 4.34
N ILE A 55 7.62 -12.25 4.43
CA ILE A 55 7.30 -10.81 4.49
C ILE A 55 6.65 -10.38 3.18
N ASP A 56 5.50 -9.74 3.26
CA ASP A 56 4.82 -9.11 2.14
C ASP A 56 5.60 -7.87 1.68
N ARG A 57 6.00 -7.86 0.41
CA ARG A 57 6.76 -6.75 -0.17
C ARG A 57 5.95 -5.47 -0.34
N ASP A 58 4.63 -5.57 -0.36
CA ASP A 58 3.76 -4.41 -0.50
C ASP A 58 3.45 -3.75 0.85
N ARG A 59 3.60 -4.51 1.96
CA ARG A 59 3.42 -4.03 3.35
C ARG A 59 4.46 -4.68 4.27
N PRO A 60 5.77 -4.37 4.08
CA PRO A 60 6.84 -5.09 4.76
C PRO A 60 6.83 -4.91 6.28
N LEU A 61 6.54 -3.71 6.79
CA LEU A 61 6.52 -3.46 8.23
C LEU A 61 5.32 -4.13 8.90
N VAL A 62 4.12 -3.98 8.35
CA VAL A 62 2.92 -4.63 8.88
C VAL A 62 3.09 -6.14 8.88
N SER A 63 3.51 -6.74 7.77
CA SER A 63 3.70 -8.18 7.70
C SER A 63 4.81 -8.68 8.61
N SER A 64 5.86 -7.88 8.84
CA SER A 64 6.90 -8.21 9.82
C SER A 64 6.36 -8.22 11.24
N VAL A 65 5.54 -7.23 11.60
CA VAL A 65 4.89 -7.15 12.92
C VAL A 65 3.90 -8.29 13.13
N ASP A 66 3.10 -8.64 12.12
CA ASP A 66 2.14 -9.74 12.17
C ASP A 66 2.80 -11.12 12.43
N LEU A 67 4.07 -11.26 12.06
CA LEU A 67 4.86 -12.47 12.31
C LEU A 67 5.48 -12.52 13.72
N LEU A 68 5.41 -11.45 14.52
CA LEU A 68 5.96 -11.41 15.86
C LEU A 68 4.97 -11.97 16.88
N ALA A 69 5.44 -12.87 17.75
CA ALA A 69 4.70 -13.22 18.94
C ALA A 69 4.62 -12.01 19.89
N LYS A 70 3.44 -11.71 20.43
CA LYS A 70 3.20 -10.50 21.24
C LYS A 70 4.00 -10.46 22.56
N ASP A 71 4.39 -11.62 23.05
CA ASP A 71 5.25 -11.80 24.23
C ASP A 71 6.74 -11.82 23.90
N SER A 72 7.12 -11.72 22.61
CA SER A 72 8.52 -11.72 22.21
C SER A 72 9.23 -10.40 22.57
N LEU A 73 10.56 -10.50 22.78
CA LEU A 73 11.43 -9.35 22.99
C LEU A 73 11.25 -8.30 21.88
N HIS A 74 11.16 -8.75 20.63
CA HIS A 74 11.04 -7.86 19.46
C HIS A 74 9.73 -7.09 19.47
N TYR A 75 8.59 -7.77 19.70
CA TYR A 75 7.31 -7.09 19.75
C TYR A 75 7.25 -6.07 20.90
N GLN A 76 7.71 -6.48 22.10
CA GLN A 76 7.69 -5.60 23.27
C GLN A 76 8.65 -4.41 23.13
N GLY A 77 9.85 -4.63 22.59
CA GLY A 77 10.85 -3.56 22.37
C GLY A 77 10.35 -2.54 21.36
N LEU A 78 9.90 -2.99 20.17
CA LEU A 78 9.35 -2.11 19.15
C LEU A 78 8.06 -1.41 19.60
N SER A 79 7.21 -2.07 20.41
CA SER A 79 6.00 -1.45 20.98
C SER A 79 6.34 -0.29 21.91
N LYS A 80 7.39 -0.40 22.73
CA LYS A 80 7.86 0.70 23.60
C LYS A 80 8.34 1.89 22.77
N ILE A 81 9.08 1.63 21.69
CA ILE A 81 9.53 2.67 20.75
C ILE A 81 8.32 3.34 20.11
N ALA A 82 7.38 2.57 19.54
CA ALA A 82 6.17 3.11 18.94
C ALA A 82 5.41 4.04 19.90
N GLN A 83 5.19 3.61 21.16
CA GLN A 83 4.49 4.39 22.18
C GLN A 83 5.25 5.67 22.58
N LYS A 84 6.58 5.61 22.68
CA LYS A 84 7.43 6.77 22.97
C LYS A 84 7.25 7.87 21.92
N TYR A 85 7.03 7.50 20.67
CA TYR A 85 6.79 8.42 19.55
C TYR A 85 5.30 8.58 19.21
N HIS A 86 4.44 8.47 20.20
CA HIS A 86 3.00 8.79 20.15
C HIS A 86 2.15 7.89 19.23
N PHE A 87 2.62 6.72 18.86
CA PHE A 87 1.77 5.71 18.24
C PHE A 87 0.99 4.95 19.30
N ARG A 88 -0.26 4.64 18.99
CA ARG A 88 -1.15 3.91 19.91
C ARG A 88 -0.64 2.48 20.20
N ASN A 89 -0.06 1.84 19.20
CA ASN A 89 0.49 0.49 19.24
C ASN A 89 1.49 0.28 18.09
N LEU A 90 2.18 -0.87 18.08
CA LEU A 90 3.15 -1.25 17.08
C LEU A 90 2.53 -1.43 15.69
N GLU A 91 1.29 -1.94 15.61
CA GLU A 91 0.57 -2.13 14.35
C GLU A 91 0.29 -0.78 13.67
N GLN A 92 -0.08 0.24 14.43
CA GLN A 92 -0.25 1.59 13.87
C GLN A 92 1.08 2.17 13.37
N TRP A 93 2.16 1.99 14.11
CA TRP A 93 3.49 2.42 13.71
C TRP A 93 3.90 1.77 12.38
N ALA A 94 3.71 0.46 12.25
CA ALA A 94 4.01 -0.29 11.06
C ALA A 94 3.13 0.13 9.86
N ASP A 95 1.82 0.35 10.07
CA ASP A 95 0.90 0.82 9.02
C ASP A 95 1.30 2.22 8.52
N VAL A 96 1.60 3.15 9.42
CA VAL A 96 2.09 4.48 9.05
C VAL A 96 3.39 4.38 8.27
N GLY A 97 4.33 3.54 8.71
CA GLY A 97 5.61 3.35 8.03
C GLY A 97 5.47 2.80 6.60
N ASP A 98 4.65 1.79 6.39
CA ASP A 98 4.38 1.24 5.06
C ASP A 98 3.70 2.27 4.14
N ARG A 99 2.80 3.09 4.68
CA ARG A 99 2.12 4.17 3.93
C ARG A 99 3.09 5.30 3.58
N VAL A 100 3.95 5.73 4.53
CA VAL A 100 5.00 6.73 4.29
C VAL A 100 5.94 6.24 3.19
N MET A 101 6.41 5.01 3.29
CA MET A 101 7.30 4.40 2.30
C MET A 101 6.66 4.37 0.90
N ASN A 102 5.41 3.90 0.80
CA ASN A 102 4.70 3.84 -0.46
C ASN A 102 4.50 5.22 -1.08
N ALA A 103 4.04 6.21 -0.30
CA ALA A 103 3.83 7.57 -0.77
C ALA A 103 5.15 8.24 -1.17
N TYR A 104 6.22 8.02 -0.41
CA TYR A 104 7.56 8.53 -0.72
C TYR A 104 8.07 8.04 -2.08
N PHE A 105 8.02 6.73 -2.35
CA PHE A 105 8.49 6.20 -3.62
C PHE A 105 7.63 6.68 -4.80
N ILE A 106 6.32 6.78 -4.63
CA ILE A 106 5.43 7.31 -5.67
C ILE A 106 5.74 8.78 -5.96
N ALA A 107 5.94 9.61 -4.92
CA ALA A 107 6.31 11.01 -5.09
C ALA A 107 7.69 11.17 -5.75
N LYS A 108 8.68 10.38 -5.30
CA LYS A 108 10.05 10.39 -5.82
C LYS A 108 10.14 9.99 -7.29
N GLU A 109 9.37 8.99 -7.69
CA GLU A 109 9.34 8.48 -9.07
C GLU A 109 8.47 9.33 -10.00
N GLY A 110 7.68 10.27 -9.46
CA GLY A 110 6.69 11.01 -10.22
C GLY A 110 5.60 10.11 -10.83
N SER A 111 5.35 8.97 -10.21
CA SER A 111 4.45 7.92 -10.71
C SER A 111 2.99 8.33 -10.57
N SER A 112 2.45 9.10 -11.54
CA SER A 112 1.02 9.34 -11.64
C SER A 112 0.29 8.13 -12.25
N LEU A 113 -1.03 8.04 -12.02
CA LEU A 113 -1.86 7.01 -12.67
C LEU A 113 -1.79 7.09 -14.20
N GLU A 114 -1.69 8.31 -14.76
CA GLU A 114 -1.54 8.53 -16.19
C GLU A 114 -0.18 8.03 -16.71
N PHE A 115 0.89 8.28 -15.95
CA PHE A 115 2.22 7.77 -16.28
C PHE A 115 2.22 6.23 -16.30
N ILE A 116 1.68 5.59 -15.27
CA ILE A 116 1.60 4.12 -15.17
C ILE A 116 0.78 3.55 -16.34
N LYS A 117 -0.37 4.16 -16.66
CA LYS A 117 -1.23 3.74 -17.76
C LYS A 117 -0.52 3.87 -19.11
N ARG A 118 0.09 5.02 -19.39
CA ARG A 118 0.81 5.24 -20.64
C ARG A 118 1.95 4.24 -20.85
N HIS A 119 2.76 3.99 -19.80
CA HIS A 119 3.82 3.00 -19.89
C HIS A 119 3.32 1.57 -20.12
N TYR A 120 2.18 1.22 -19.53
CA TYR A 120 1.54 -0.06 -19.79
C TYR A 120 1.11 -0.18 -21.24
N GLU A 121 0.39 0.81 -21.80
CA GLU A 121 -0.09 0.85 -23.18
C GLU A 121 1.06 0.79 -24.19
N GLU A 122 2.14 1.54 -23.95
CA GLU A 122 3.34 1.51 -24.79
C GLU A 122 4.03 0.14 -24.76
N ALA A 123 4.12 -0.50 -23.60
CA ALA A 123 4.71 -1.82 -23.47
C ALA A 123 3.83 -2.89 -24.11
N GLU A 124 2.52 -2.82 -23.95
CA GLU A 124 1.56 -3.69 -24.62
C GLU A 124 1.68 -3.60 -26.14
N ALA A 125 1.73 -2.39 -26.70
CA ALA A 125 1.91 -2.18 -28.12
C ALA A 125 3.23 -2.77 -28.62
N ARG A 126 4.34 -2.60 -27.89
CA ARG A 126 5.65 -3.19 -28.25
C ARG A 126 5.59 -4.72 -28.28
N ILE A 127 4.94 -5.35 -27.32
CA ILE A 127 4.80 -6.81 -27.27
C ILE A 127 3.95 -7.31 -28.44
N ASN A 128 2.80 -6.66 -28.67
CA ASN A 128 1.87 -7.06 -29.72
C ASN A 128 2.49 -6.93 -31.13
N ASN A 129 3.29 -5.91 -31.37
CA ASN A 129 3.90 -5.62 -32.65
C ASN A 129 5.23 -6.36 -32.89
N ASN A 130 5.77 -7.08 -31.90
CA ASN A 130 7.03 -7.80 -32.05
C ASN A 130 6.82 -9.07 -32.93
N PRO A 131 7.44 -9.17 -34.11
CA PRO A 131 7.27 -10.32 -35.01
C PRO A 131 7.95 -11.60 -34.50
N ASP A 132 8.96 -11.48 -33.62
CA ASP A 132 9.74 -12.60 -33.11
C ASP A 132 9.04 -13.37 -31.99
N TYR A 133 7.95 -12.79 -31.43
CA TYR A 133 7.21 -13.39 -30.34
C TYR A 133 6.07 -14.27 -30.87
N SER A 134 6.05 -15.55 -30.42
CA SER A 134 4.91 -16.42 -30.69
C SER A 134 3.64 -15.91 -30.00
N LYS A 135 2.47 -16.31 -30.53
CA LYS A 135 1.18 -15.92 -29.94
C LYS A 135 1.06 -16.32 -28.47
N GLN A 136 1.56 -17.51 -28.11
CA GLN A 136 1.51 -17.98 -26.72
C GLN A 136 2.42 -17.14 -25.83
N PHE A 137 3.65 -16.85 -26.28
CA PHE A 137 4.59 -16.03 -25.53
C PHE A 137 4.06 -14.61 -25.28
N LYS A 138 3.45 -13.96 -26.31
CA LYS A 138 2.78 -12.67 -26.15
C LYS A 138 1.70 -12.73 -25.06
N LYS A 139 0.84 -13.72 -25.12
CA LYS A 139 -0.25 -13.91 -24.13
C LYS A 139 0.29 -14.03 -22.71
N ASP A 140 1.30 -14.84 -22.49
CA ASP A 140 1.87 -15.09 -21.15
C ASP A 140 2.56 -13.82 -20.62
N LEU A 141 3.28 -13.11 -21.49
CA LEU A 141 3.96 -11.87 -21.13
C LEU A 141 2.96 -10.75 -20.79
N LEU A 142 1.91 -10.58 -21.59
CA LEU A 142 0.85 -9.60 -21.34
C LEU A 142 0.09 -9.90 -20.03
N ALA A 143 -0.23 -11.16 -19.76
CA ALA A 143 -0.88 -11.54 -18.51
C ALA A 143 -0.02 -11.25 -17.26
N GLY A 144 1.30 -11.46 -17.35
CA GLY A 144 2.24 -11.09 -16.29
C GLY A 144 2.32 -9.58 -16.09
N MET A 145 2.37 -8.84 -17.19
CA MET A 145 2.45 -7.37 -17.18
C MET A 145 1.17 -6.73 -16.64
N GLU A 146 -0.01 -7.24 -16.99
CA GLU A 146 -1.30 -6.78 -16.49
C GLU A 146 -1.39 -6.88 -14.96
N LYS A 147 -0.94 -8.00 -14.39
CA LYS A 147 -0.87 -8.16 -12.92
C LYS A 147 0.01 -7.09 -12.27
N GLY A 148 1.17 -6.81 -12.87
CA GLY A 148 2.06 -5.74 -12.41
C GLY A 148 1.42 -4.36 -12.50
N TYR A 149 0.75 -4.07 -13.61
CA TYR A 149 0.03 -2.83 -13.84
C TYR A 149 -1.07 -2.62 -12.79
N LEU A 150 -1.96 -3.60 -12.58
CA LEU A 150 -3.05 -3.51 -11.61
C LEU A 150 -2.52 -3.31 -10.18
N ARG A 151 -1.41 -3.97 -9.82
CA ARG A 151 -0.76 -3.78 -8.52
C ARG A 151 -0.24 -2.35 -8.37
N ASN A 152 0.42 -1.80 -9.38
CA ASN A 152 0.96 -0.43 -9.34
C ASN A 152 -0.15 0.61 -9.29
N VAL A 153 -1.23 0.42 -10.06
CA VAL A 153 -2.43 1.28 -10.01
C VAL A 153 -2.99 1.30 -8.58
N LYS A 154 -3.20 0.12 -7.98
CA LYS A 154 -3.71 0.01 -6.61
C LYS A 154 -2.79 0.68 -5.58
N LYS A 155 -1.47 0.47 -5.69
CA LYS A 155 -0.48 1.15 -4.82
C LYS A 155 -0.58 2.66 -4.93
N THR A 156 -0.60 3.18 -6.15
CA THR A 156 -0.68 4.62 -6.39
C THR A 156 -2.00 5.19 -5.87
N GLN A 157 -3.13 4.52 -6.11
CA GLN A 157 -4.43 4.96 -5.58
C GLN A 157 -4.45 4.99 -4.05
N ASN A 158 -3.90 3.96 -3.41
CA ASN A 158 -3.85 3.88 -1.95
C ASN A 158 -2.95 4.96 -1.33
N ALA A 159 -1.89 5.38 -2.02
CA ALA A 159 -0.96 6.40 -1.53
C ALA A 159 -1.42 7.85 -1.80
N GLN A 160 -2.34 8.06 -2.75
CA GLN A 160 -2.82 9.41 -3.10
C GLN A 160 -3.24 10.27 -1.90
N PRO A 161 -4.00 9.76 -0.91
CA PRO A 161 -4.38 10.56 0.25
C PRO A 161 -3.21 10.99 1.13
N ASP A 162 -2.09 10.24 1.09
CA ASP A 162 -0.93 10.44 1.96
C ASP A 162 0.15 11.34 1.31
N LEU A 163 0.09 11.53 -0.02
CA LEU A 163 1.08 12.31 -0.76
C LEU A 163 1.32 13.71 -0.19
N PRO A 164 0.28 14.50 0.18
CA PRO A 164 0.52 15.85 0.71
C PRO A 164 1.43 15.85 1.94
N ALA A 165 1.12 15.01 2.95
CA ALA A 165 1.89 14.96 4.19
C ALA A 165 3.33 14.43 3.97
N VAL A 166 3.52 13.54 2.99
CA VAL A 166 4.83 12.94 2.69
C VAL A 166 5.66 13.87 1.81
N THR A 167 5.05 14.57 0.83
CA THR A 167 5.76 15.47 -0.08
C THR A 167 6.44 16.60 0.66
N ASP A 168 5.80 17.17 1.68
CA ASP A 168 6.34 18.26 2.48
C ASP A 168 7.57 17.82 3.33
N LEU A 169 7.76 16.51 3.54
CA LEU A 169 8.80 15.94 4.38
C LEU A 169 9.81 15.06 3.60
N MET A 170 9.80 15.12 2.27
CA MET A 170 10.62 14.29 1.38
C MET A 170 12.11 14.28 1.76
N ASP A 171 12.68 15.44 2.07
CA ASP A 171 14.10 15.58 2.43
C ASP A 171 14.45 14.89 3.75
N GLN A 172 13.48 14.80 4.67
CA GLN A 172 13.66 14.12 5.96
C GLN A 172 13.43 12.61 5.83
N ILE A 173 12.61 12.19 4.89
CA ILE A 173 12.30 10.76 4.62
C ILE A 173 13.42 10.11 3.80
N ALA A 174 14.01 10.84 2.84
CA ALA A 174 15.01 10.29 1.92
C ALA A 174 16.18 9.55 2.59
N PRO A 175 16.73 9.99 3.75
CA PRO A 175 17.80 9.27 4.46
C PRO A 175 17.39 7.92 5.03
N LEU A 176 16.08 7.69 5.29
CA LEU A 176 15.59 6.45 5.91
C LEU A 176 15.67 5.25 4.94
N TYR A 177 15.72 5.51 3.64
CA TYR A 177 15.65 4.49 2.58
C TYR A 177 16.86 4.49 1.64
N LYS A 178 18.03 4.84 2.17
CA LYS A 178 19.32 4.79 1.46
C LYS A 178 20.04 3.46 1.60
#